data_34de01b72020e2fa281d8e42d8fa2b5e
#
_entry.id   34de01b72020e2fa281d8e42d8fa2b5e
#
_cell.length_a   1.000
_cell.length_b   1.000
_cell.length_c   1.000
_cell.angle_alpha   90.00
_cell.angle_beta   90.00
_cell.angle_gamma   90.00
#
_symmetry.space_group_name_H-M   'P 1'
#
loop_
_entity.id
_entity.type
_entity.pdbx_description
1 polymer ?
#
loop_
_entity_poly.entity_id
_entity_poly.type
_entity_poly.pdbx_seq_one_letter_code
_entity_poly.pdbx_strand_id
1 'polypeptide(L)'
;MLLFPAIDLYDHKVVRLLKGDYQKMTVYSEDPVATARGIEADGGRWLHLVDLEGAKDGTTPNFDVVAAICHETKLQVEIGGGIRSLEMIERYLNAGVARVILGTKAVTDEDFLRDAVGRWGDRIAVGVDAKDGKVAVKGWIEVLDVDMFDFLWKLRDIGVKTAIVTDISKDGAMKGTNLPLYERLSRLDGIDITASGGVSTLEDIRALRDMGLYGAILGKAMYNGAIKLKDALAVARG
;
A
#
# COMPACT_ATOMS: atom_id res chain seq x y z
N MET A 1 -13.11 -5.48 -8.15
CA MET A 1 -11.83 -5.31 -7.45
C MET A 1 -11.48 -3.83 -7.38
N LEU A 2 -10.97 -3.33 -6.25
CA LEU A 2 -10.49 -1.95 -6.13
C LEU A 2 -9.10 -1.80 -6.76
N LEU A 3 -8.81 -0.59 -7.28
CA LEU A 3 -7.45 -0.22 -7.68
C LEU A 3 -6.95 0.94 -6.83
N PHE A 4 -5.71 0.83 -6.41
CA PHE A 4 -4.99 1.78 -5.58
C PHE A 4 -3.80 2.35 -6.37
N PRO A 5 -3.99 3.42 -7.18
CA PRO A 5 -2.86 4.16 -7.70
C PRO A 5 -1.96 4.59 -6.55
N ALA A 6 -0.64 4.46 -6.71
CA ALA A 6 0.29 4.69 -5.63
C ALA A 6 1.18 5.90 -5.89
N ILE A 7 1.36 6.73 -4.87
CA ILE A 7 2.33 7.82 -4.81
C ILE A 7 3.27 7.56 -3.63
N ASP A 8 4.56 7.47 -3.90
CA ASP A 8 5.60 7.50 -2.87
C ASP A 8 6.05 8.95 -2.71
N LEU A 9 6.11 9.41 -1.46
CA LEU A 9 6.52 10.77 -1.09
C LEU A 9 7.95 10.76 -0.53
N TYR A 10 8.77 11.67 -1.04
CA TYR A 10 10.10 11.98 -0.52
C TYR A 10 10.41 13.45 -0.82
N ASP A 11 10.83 14.22 0.17
CA ASP A 11 11.13 15.65 0.05
C ASP A 11 9.97 16.42 -0.64
N HIS A 12 8.72 16.14 -0.22
CA HIS A 12 7.47 16.71 -0.75
C HIS A 12 7.23 16.44 -2.26
N LYS A 13 7.91 15.45 -2.85
CA LYS A 13 7.84 15.11 -4.27
C LYS A 13 7.27 13.70 -4.46
N VAL A 14 6.75 13.46 -5.67
CA VAL A 14 6.36 12.13 -6.13
C VAL A 14 7.59 11.40 -6.63
N VAL A 15 7.93 10.31 -6.00
CA VAL A 15 9.12 9.52 -6.34
C VAL A 15 8.80 8.04 -6.51
N ARG A 16 9.77 7.28 -6.99
CA ARG A 16 9.80 5.82 -6.96
C ARG A 16 11.20 5.32 -6.69
N LEU A 17 11.29 4.32 -5.83
CA LEU A 17 12.50 3.57 -5.58
C LEU A 17 12.58 2.35 -6.48
N LEU A 18 13.77 1.94 -6.89
CA LEU A 18 13.98 0.65 -7.52
C LEU A 18 14.25 -0.40 -6.43
N LYS A 19 13.29 -1.30 -6.19
CA LYS A 19 13.39 -2.36 -5.16
C LYS A 19 13.74 -1.83 -3.77
N GLY A 20 13.15 -0.70 -3.37
CA GLY A 20 13.38 -0.07 -2.08
C GLY A 20 14.74 0.65 -1.91
N ASP A 21 15.55 0.74 -2.96
CA ASP A 21 16.89 1.37 -2.92
C ASP A 21 16.79 2.89 -3.02
N TYR A 22 17.02 3.60 -1.92
CA TYR A 22 17.00 5.08 -1.85
C TYR A 22 18.06 5.74 -2.75
N GLN A 23 19.15 5.03 -3.11
CA GLN A 23 20.16 5.56 -4.04
C GLN A 23 19.69 5.48 -5.51
N LYS A 24 18.63 4.72 -5.78
CA LYS A 24 18.03 4.54 -7.11
C LYS A 24 16.61 5.13 -7.15
N MET A 25 16.48 6.33 -6.61
CA MET A 25 15.25 7.09 -6.63
C MET A 25 15.08 7.86 -7.93
N THR A 26 13.85 7.84 -8.45
CA THR A 26 13.44 8.64 -9.61
C THR A 26 12.33 9.58 -9.18
N VAL A 27 12.47 10.87 -9.48
CA VAL A 27 11.42 11.88 -9.27
C VAL A 27 10.52 11.89 -10.51
N TYR A 28 9.21 11.78 -10.30
CA TYR A 28 8.19 11.82 -11.36
C TYR A 28 7.39 13.11 -11.37
N SER A 29 7.25 13.77 -10.23
CA SER A 29 6.56 15.07 -10.12
C SER A 29 7.06 15.85 -8.91
N GLU A 30 7.16 17.16 -9.06
CA GLU A 30 7.42 18.10 -7.96
C GLU A 30 6.11 18.49 -7.24
N ASP A 31 4.93 18.11 -7.78
CA ASP A 31 3.62 18.46 -7.23
C ASP A 31 2.77 17.20 -7.01
N PRO A 32 2.80 16.64 -5.78
CA PRO A 32 1.99 15.48 -5.44
C PRO A 32 0.48 15.75 -5.46
N VAL A 33 0.05 16.98 -5.16
CA VAL A 33 -1.38 17.34 -5.17
C VAL A 33 -1.90 17.36 -6.60
N ALA A 34 -1.16 17.94 -7.54
CA ALA A 34 -1.53 17.91 -8.96
C ALA A 34 -1.55 16.47 -9.49
N THR A 35 -0.61 15.61 -9.05
CA THR A 35 -0.59 14.19 -9.41
C THR A 35 -1.85 13.47 -8.88
N ALA A 36 -2.25 13.72 -7.64
CA ALA A 36 -3.46 13.15 -7.04
C ALA A 36 -4.74 13.62 -7.77
N ARG A 37 -4.83 14.91 -8.12
CA ARG A 37 -5.93 15.44 -8.94
C ARG A 37 -6.00 14.77 -10.33
N GLY A 38 -4.85 14.47 -10.93
CA GLY A 38 -4.78 13.73 -12.19
C GLY A 38 -5.35 12.31 -12.04
N ILE A 39 -5.03 11.62 -10.97
CA ILE A 39 -5.57 10.30 -10.63
C ILE A 39 -7.11 10.38 -10.45
N GLU A 40 -7.61 11.38 -9.73
CA GLU A 40 -9.05 11.61 -9.56
C GLU A 40 -9.74 11.87 -10.91
N ALA A 41 -9.18 12.74 -11.75
CA ALA A 41 -9.70 13.08 -13.08
C ALA A 41 -9.74 11.86 -14.03
N ASP A 42 -8.84 10.92 -13.86
CA ASP A 42 -8.83 9.64 -14.58
C ASP A 42 -9.82 8.61 -14.01
N GLY A 43 -10.58 8.96 -12.96
CA GLY A 43 -11.63 8.14 -12.36
C GLY A 43 -11.17 7.29 -11.19
N GLY A 44 -9.97 7.53 -10.67
CA GLY A 44 -9.50 6.95 -9.41
C GLY A 44 -10.44 7.29 -8.25
N ARG A 45 -10.61 6.37 -7.33
CA ARG A 45 -11.39 6.57 -6.10
C ARG A 45 -10.55 6.41 -4.85
N TRP A 46 -9.52 5.59 -4.92
CA TRP A 46 -8.54 5.37 -3.88
C TRP A 46 -7.19 5.90 -4.30
N LEU A 47 -6.38 6.23 -3.32
CA LEU A 47 -4.98 6.62 -3.48
C LEU A 47 -4.17 5.96 -2.36
N HIS A 48 -3.14 5.21 -2.74
CA HIS A 48 -2.16 4.63 -1.83
C HIS A 48 -0.96 5.56 -1.71
N LEU A 49 -0.70 6.08 -0.51
CA LEU A 49 0.45 6.92 -0.22
C LEU A 49 1.47 6.18 0.63
N VAL A 50 2.73 6.41 0.37
CA VAL A 50 3.84 5.98 1.23
C VAL A 50 4.75 7.17 1.53
N ASP A 51 4.90 7.51 2.82
CA ASP A 51 5.92 8.45 3.28
C ASP A 51 7.25 7.68 3.44
N LEU A 52 8.14 7.80 2.44
CA LEU A 52 9.40 7.07 2.42
C LEU A 52 10.40 7.58 3.47
N GLU A 53 10.34 8.87 3.81
CA GLU A 53 11.17 9.44 4.88
C GLU A 53 10.66 8.96 6.24
N GLY A 54 9.33 8.98 6.43
CA GLY A 54 8.71 8.41 7.61
C GLY A 54 9.02 6.92 7.77
N ALA A 55 9.02 6.16 6.68
CA ALA A 55 9.41 4.74 6.70
C ALA A 55 10.83 4.53 7.21
N LYS A 56 11.75 5.44 6.84
CA LYS A 56 13.17 5.38 7.20
C LYS A 56 13.40 5.75 8.67
N ASP A 57 12.88 6.88 9.12
CA ASP A 57 13.24 7.45 10.44
C ASP A 57 12.09 7.51 11.45
N GLY A 58 10.84 7.25 11.03
CA GLY A 58 9.65 7.26 11.89
C GLY A 58 9.11 8.65 12.19
N THR A 59 9.46 9.63 11.36
CA THR A 59 8.88 10.97 11.39
C THR A 59 7.70 11.09 10.43
N THR A 60 7.15 12.27 10.25
CA THR A 60 6.05 12.54 9.29
C THR A 60 6.32 13.81 8.49
N PRO A 61 7.45 13.91 7.75
CA PRO A 61 7.84 15.14 7.08
C PRO A 61 6.89 15.55 5.96
N ASN A 62 6.20 14.56 5.34
CA ASN A 62 5.26 14.81 4.26
C ASN A 62 3.79 14.91 4.72
N PHE A 63 3.54 15.07 6.02
CA PHE A 63 2.18 15.12 6.58
C PHE A 63 1.31 16.23 5.96
N ASP A 64 1.85 17.41 5.75
CA ASP A 64 1.16 18.56 5.15
C ASP A 64 0.76 18.29 3.70
N VAL A 65 1.59 17.60 2.93
CA VAL A 65 1.27 17.13 1.57
C VAL A 65 0.10 16.14 1.60
N VAL A 66 0.13 15.18 2.52
CA VAL A 66 -0.96 14.20 2.68
C VAL A 66 -2.27 14.90 3.05
N ALA A 67 -2.22 15.84 4.01
CA ALA A 67 -3.39 16.63 4.41
C ALA A 67 -3.94 17.47 3.25
N ALA A 68 -3.08 18.10 2.46
CA ALA A 68 -3.46 18.86 1.27
C ALA A 68 -4.16 17.97 0.22
N ILE A 69 -3.62 16.78 -0.05
CA ILE A 69 -4.26 15.81 -0.97
C ILE A 69 -5.66 15.43 -0.48
N CYS A 70 -5.81 15.12 0.82
CA CYS A 70 -7.13 14.78 1.39
C CYS A 70 -8.14 15.93 1.29
N HIS A 71 -7.67 17.19 1.45
CA HIS A 71 -8.53 18.37 1.38
C HIS A 71 -8.89 18.76 -0.05
N GLU A 72 -7.97 18.59 -1.01
CA GLU A 72 -8.10 19.10 -2.37
C GLU A 72 -8.60 18.08 -3.39
N THR A 73 -8.81 16.82 -2.97
CA THR A 73 -9.38 15.75 -3.80
C THR A 73 -10.49 15.02 -3.05
N LYS A 74 -11.31 14.25 -3.78
CA LYS A 74 -12.32 13.35 -3.21
C LYS A 74 -11.81 11.90 -3.09
N LEU A 75 -10.51 11.70 -3.26
CA LEU A 75 -9.91 10.38 -3.16
C LEU A 75 -9.98 9.85 -1.72
N GLN A 76 -10.29 8.56 -1.58
CA GLN A 76 -10.10 7.85 -0.33
C GLN A 76 -8.60 7.57 -0.19
N VAL A 77 -7.94 8.25 0.72
CA VAL A 77 -6.49 8.15 0.89
C VAL A 77 -6.16 7.09 1.93
N GLU A 78 -5.26 6.15 1.60
CA GLU A 78 -4.58 5.33 2.58
C GLU A 78 -3.10 5.70 2.63
N ILE A 79 -2.52 5.74 3.84
CA ILE A 79 -1.14 6.17 4.08
C ILE A 79 -0.37 5.14 4.88
N GLY A 80 0.82 4.80 4.41
CA GLY A 80 1.84 4.04 5.13
C GLY A 80 3.16 4.79 5.20
N GLY A 81 4.12 4.23 5.93
CA GLY A 81 5.45 4.82 6.07
C GLY A 81 5.70 5.37 7.47
N GLY A 82 6.36 4.58 8.32
CA GLY A 82 6.87 5.02 9.61
C GLY A 82 5.87 5.28 10.72
N ILE A 83 4.62 4.87 10.58
CA ILE A 83 3.58 5.08 11.59
C ILE A 83 3.82 4.14 12.78
N ARG A 84 4.16 4.71 13.94
CA ARG A 84 4.68 3.97 15.10
C ARG A 84 3.98 4.30 16.41
N SER A 85 3.00 5.22 16.42
CA SER A 85 2.25 5.59 17.63
C SER A 85 0.76 5.83 17.32
N LEU A 86 -0.07 5.75 18.36
CA LEU A 86 -1.51 5.99 18.26
C LEU A 86 -1.80 7.46 17.91
N GLU A 87 -0.98 8.38 18.41
CA GLU A 87 -1.09 9.82 18.11
C GLU A 87 -0.84 10.10 16.63
N MET A 88 0.11 9.39 15.98
CA MET A 88 0.34 9.51 14.54
C MET A 88 -0.87 8.99 13.75
N ILE A 89 -1.46 7.86 14.16
CA ILE A 89 -2.67 7.34 13.54
C ILE A 89 -3.79 8.37 13.64
N GLU A 90 -4.08 8.87 14.85
CA GLU A 90 -5.14 9.85 15.09
C GLU A 90 -4.92 11.12 14.27
N ARG A 91 -3.68 11.60 14.21
CA ARG A 91 -3.31 12.79 13.42
C ARG A 91 -3.64 12.64 11.95
N TYR A 92 -3.29 11.51 11.31
CA TYR A 92 -3.61 11.25 9.91
C TYR A 92 -5.12 11.11 9.68
N LEU A 93 -5.80 10.37 10.56
CA LEU A 93 -7.24 10.17 10.46
C LEU A 93 -8.02 11.48 10.61
N ASN A 94 -7.56 12.39 11.48
CA ASN A 94 -8.14 13.74 11.65
C ASN A 94 -7.86 14.67 10.46
N ALA A 95 -6.78 14.44 9.71
CA ALA A 95 -6.46 15.17 8.48
C ALA A 95 -7.30 14.69 7.26
N GLY A 96 -8.18 13.70 7.44
CA GLY A 96 -9.06 13.20 6.36
C GLY A 96 -8.58 11.92 5.68
N VAL A 97 -7.48 11.31 6.14
CA VAL A 97 -7.03 10.00 5.66
C VAL A 97 -8.10 8.95 5.96
N ALA A 98 -8.49 8.17 4.96
CA ALA A 98 -9.52 7.14 5.11
C ALA A 98 -8.99 5.92 5.86
N ARG A 99 -7.73 5.52 5.63
CA ARG A 99 -7.13 4.32 6.21
C ARG A 99 -5.63 4.51 6.47
N VAL A 100 -5.16 4.05 7.61
CA VAL A 100 -3.74 4.06 7.99
C VAL A 100 -3.17 2.66 7.87
N ILE A 101 -1.98 2.55 7.27
CA ILE A 101 -1.29 1.29 7.03
C ILE A 101 -0.15 1.14 8.03
N LEU A 102 -0.22 0.09 8.85
CA LEU A 102 0.81 -0.26 9.80
C LEU A 102 1.70 -1.35 9.20
N GLY A 103 3.01 -1.13 9.19
CA GLY A 103 4.00 -2.11 8.73
C GLY A 103 4.74 -2.76 9.91
N THR A 104 6.04 -2.51 10.02
CA THR A 104 6.93 -3.08 11.04
C THR A 104 6.34 -3.10 12.45
N LYS A 105 5.70 -2.00 12.88
CA LYS A 105 5.13 -1.89 14.21
C LYS A 105 4.01 -2.91 14.47
N ALA A 106 3.20 -3.24 13.45
CA ALA A 106 2.16 -4.25 13.56
C ALA A 106 2.73 -5.67 13.75
N VAL A 107 3.93 -5.93 13.21
CA VAL A 107 4.60 -7.24 13.34
C VAL A 107 5.29 -7.38 14.70
N THR A 108 5.88 -6.28 15.21
CA THR A 108 6.77 -6.31 16.38
C THR A 108 6.07 -5.96 17.70
N ASP A 109 4.86 -5.41 17.65
CA ASP A 109 4.11 -4.95 18.83
C ASP A 109 2.61 -5.27 18.67
N GLU A 110 2.22 -6.44 19.16
CA GLU A 110 0.82 -6.90 19.07
C GLU A 110 -0.13 -6.06 19.89
N ASP A 111 0.28 -5.60 21.08
CA ASP A 111 -0.58 -4.79 21.96
C ASP A 111 -0.92 -3.45 21.29
N PHE A 112 0.06 -2.82 20.66
CA PHE A 112 -0.14 -1.63 19.84
C PHE A 112 -1.13 -1.88 18.69
N LEU A 113 -0.98 -3.00 17.99
CA LEU A 113 -1.88 -3.35 16.89
C LEU A 113 -3.32 -3.58 17.38
N ARG A 114 -3.50 -4.32 18.48
CA ARG A 114 -4.81 -4.57 19.10
C ARG A 114 -5.47 -3.27 19.55
N ASP A 115 -4.73 -2.36 20.17
CA ASP A 115 -5.26 -1.06 20.59
C ASP A 115 -5.65 -0.20 19.37
N ALA A 116 -4.82 -0.15 18.33
CA ALA A 116 -5.14 0.57 17.09
C ALA A 116 -6.41 0.01 16.41
N VAL A 117 -6.51 -1.31 16.26
CA VAL A 117 -7.68 -1.97 15.66
C VAL A 117 -8.92 -1.77 16.53
N GLY A 118 -8.79 -1.87 17.85
CA GLY A 118 -9.89 -1.65 18.79
C GLY A 118 -10.46 -0.23 18.73
N ARG A 119 -9.63 0.78 18.47
CA ARG A 119 -10.05 2.19 18.39
C ARG A 119 -10.61 2.58 17.03
N TRP A 120 -10.02 2.09 15.95
CA TRP A 120 -10.30 2.61 14.60
C TRP A 120 -10.81 1.56 13.60
N GLY A 121 -10.84 0.28 13.99
CA GLY A 121 -11.45 -0.80 13.20
C GLY A 121 -10.92 -0.86 11.76
N ASP A 122 -11.84 -0.80 10.80
CA ASP A 122 -11.54 -0.92 9.36
C ASP A 122 -10.68 0.23 8.79
N ARG A 123 -10.45 1.28 9.58
CA ARG A 123 -9.52 2.35 9.21
C ARG A 123 -8.05 1.99 9.45
N ILE A 124 -7.78 0.79 9.98
CA ILE A 124 -6.43 0.22 10.12
C ILE A 124 -6.26 -0.89 9.10
N ALA A 125 -5.23 -0.78 8.27
CA ALA A 125 -4.73 -1.86 7.43
C ALA A 125 -3.33 -2.25 7.87
N VAL A 126 -2.89 -3.45 7.49
CA VAL A 126 -1.52 -3.90 7.77
C VAL A 126 -0.80 -4.21 6.46
N GLY A 127 0.38 -3.59 6.30
CA GLY A 127 1.32 -3.92 5.24
C GLY A 127 2.12 -5.17 5.61
N VAL A 128 2.04 -6.18 4.77
CA VAL A 128 2.74 -7.46 4.92
C VAL A 128 3.67 -7.64 3.73
N ASP A 129 4.88 -7.14 3.89
CA ASP A 129 5.93 -7.32 2.91
C ASP A 129 6.56 -8.71 3.09
N ALA A 130 6.69 -9.46 2.02
CA ALA A 130 7.16 -10.84 2.08
C ALA A 130 8.28 -11.14 1.09
N LYS A 131 9.22 -11.96 1.54
CA LYS A 131 10.27 -12.56 0.72
C LYS A 131 10.32 -14.06 0.99
N ASP A 132 10.20 -14.86 -0.05
CA ASP A 132 10.26 -16.32 0.04
C ASP A 132 9.32 -16.92 1.12
N GLY A 133 8.12 -16.31 1.26
CA GLY A 133 7.09 -16.72 2.23
C GLY A 133 7.32 -16.24 3.66
N LYS A 134 8.36 -15.49 3.95
CA LYS A 134 8.67 -14.91 5.25
C LYS A 134 8.39 -13.41 5.28
N VAL A 135 7.96 -12.89 6.43
CA VAL A 135 7.67 -11.47 6.62
C VAL A 135 8.95 -10.64 6.64
N ALA A 136 9.00 -9.58 5.85
CA ALA A 136 10.06 -8.59 5.83
C ALA A 136 9.62 -7.30 6.55
N VAL A 137 10.56 -6.66 7.23
CA VAL A 137 10.34 -5.43 8.02
C VAL A 137 11.45 -4.40 7.76
N LYS A 138 11.29 -3.20 8.36
CA LYS A 138 12.28 -2.11 8.28
C LYS A 138 12.65 -1.72 6.84
N GLY A 139 11.63 -1.56 5.97
CA GLY A 139 11.88 -1.23 4.57
C GLY A 139 12.64 -2.33 3.82
N TRP A 140 12.29 -3.60 4.10
CA TRP A 140 12.82 -4.82 3.46
C TRP A 140 14.27 -5.18 3.83
N ILE A 141 14.85 -4.49 4.80
CA ILE A 141 16.24 -4.74 5.25
C ILE A 141 16.35 -6.03 6.07
N GLU A 142 15.30 -6.36 6.82
CA GLU A 142 15.29 -7.51 7.72
C GLU A 142 14.16 -8.45 7.34
N VAL A 143 14.48 -9.74 7.19
CA VAL A 143 13.48 -10.82 7.01
C VAL A 143 13.40 -11.59 8.31
N LEU A 144 12.21 -11.64 8.89
CA LEU A 144 11.95 -12.35 10.14
C LEU A 144 11.67 -13.83 9.87
N ASP A 145 11.92 -14.68 10.87
CA ASP A 145 11.47 -16.08 10.83
C ASP A 145 9.99 -16.22 11.21
N VAL A 146 9.15 -15.44 10.50
CA VAL A 146 7.70 -15.43 10.65
C VAL A 146 7.09 -15.81 9.31
N ASP A 147 6.32 -16.89 9.27
CA ASP A 147 5.59 -17.28 8.08
C ASP A 147 4.50 -16.24 7.76
N MET A 148 4.40 -15.86 6.51
CA MET A 148 3.47 -14.82 6.06
C MET A 148 2.01 -15.26 6.24
N PHE A 149 1.66 -16.52 5.98
CA PHE A 149 0.30 -17.01 6.14
C PHE A 149 -0.10 -17.10 7.61
N ASP A 150 0.79 -17.58 8.48
CA ASP A 150 0.57 -17.62 9.94
C ASP A 150 0.34 -16.19 10.45
N PHE A 151 1.10 -15.22 9.95
CA PHE A 151 0.91 -13.83 10.33
C PHE A 151 -0.44 -13.27 9.82
N LEU A 152 -0.85 -13.56 8.60
CA LEU A 152 -2.16 -13.15 8.07
C LEU A 152 -3.33 -13.76 8.87
N TRP A 153 -3.23 -15.03 9.28
CA TRP A 153 -4.22 -15.63 10.18
C TRP A 153 -4.28 -14.90 11.53
N LYS A 154 -3.13 -14.57 12.09
CA LYS A 154 -3.06 -13.77 13.32
C LYS A 154 -3.69 -12.39 13.16
N LEU A 155 -3.44 -11.69 12.05
CA LEU A 155 -4.06 -10.40 11.75
C LEU A 155 -5.59 -10.50 11.71
N ARG A 156 -6.12 -11.50 11.03
CA ARG A 156 -7.56 -11.77 10.98
C ARG A 156 -8.12 -12.00 12.39
N ASP A 157 -7.45 -12.80 13.21
CA ASP A 157 -7.92 -13.13 14.57
C ASP A 157 -7.84 -11.91 15.53
N ILE A 158 -6.98 -10.95 15.25
CA ILE A 158 -6.95 -9.64 15.92
C ILE A 158 -8.12 -8.74 15.47
N GLY A 159 -8.69 -8.99 14.28
CA GLY A 159 -9.77 -8.20 13.70
C GLY A 159 -9.34 -7.21 12.61
N VAL A 160 -8.10 -7.35 12.10
CA VAL A 160 -7.65 -6.58 10.92
C VAL A 160 -8.47 -6.99 9.71
N LYS A 161 -9.12 -6.02 9.06
CA LYS A 161 -9.96 -6.26 7.88
C LYS A 161 -9.21 -6.26 6.58
N THR A 162 -8.12 -5.48 6.47
CA THR A 162 -7.39 -5.33 5.21
C THR A 162 -5.90 -5.56 5.42
N ALA A 163 -5.32 -6.45 4.62
CA ALA A 163 -3.88 -6.65 4.51
C ALA A 163 -3.41 -6.30 3.09
N ILE A 164 -2.35 -5.51 3.00
CA ILE A 164 -1.65 -5.20 1.77
C ILE A 164 -0.43 -6.11 1.70
N VAL A 165 -0.48 -7.11 0.82
CA VAL A 165 0.60 -8.10 0.72
C VAL A 165 1.50 -7.74 -0.46
N THR A 166 2.78 -7.50 -0.17
CA THR A 166 3.80 -7.18 -1.18
C THR A 166 4.77 -8.34 -1.35
N ASP A 167 4.85 -8.91 -2.57
CA ASP A 167 6.01 -9.72 -2.93
C ASP A 167 7.17 -8.78 -3.31
N ILE A 168 8.12 -8.60 -2.38
CA ILE A 168 9.24 -7.66 -2.57
C ILE A 168 10.17 -8.06 -3.72
N SER A 169 10.17 -9.32 -4.13
CA SER A 169 10.97 -9.79 -5.28
C SER A 169 10.42 -9.27 -6.62
N LYS A 170 9.13 -8.93 -6.66
CA LYS A 170 8.41 -8.46 -7.83
C LYS A 170 8.29 -6.94 -7.89
N ASP A 171 8.42 -6.25 -6.74
CA ASP A 171 8.19 -4.81 -6.69
C ASP A 171 9.18 -4.04 -7.56
N GLY A 172 8.65 -3.09 -8.35
CA GLY A 172 9.43 -2.27 -9.29
C GLY A 172 10.10 -3.03 -10.43
N ALA A 173 9.99 -4.36 -10.51
CA ALA A 173 10.71 -5.18 -11.49
C ALA A 173 10.07 -5.19 -12.89
N MET A 174 8.79 -4.81 -13.03
CA MET A 174 8.03 -4.82 -14.30
C MET A 174 8.04 -6.18 -15.01
N LYS A 175 7.97 -7.27 -14.25
CA LYS A 175 8.01 -8.67 -14.74
C LYS A 175 6.75 -9.46 -14.41
N GLY A 176 5.65 -8.78 -14.20
CA GLY A 176 4.39 -9.36 -13.73
C GLY A 176 4.37 -9.59 -12.23
N THR A 177 3.16 -9.69 -11.68
CA THR A 177 2.94 -9.97 -10.27
C THR A 177 3.02 -11.48 -9.96
N ASN A 178 3.06 -11.84 -8.68
CA ASN A 178 3.16 -13.25 -8.25
C ASN A 178 1.77 -13.91 -8.21
N LEU A 179 1.21 -14.23 -9.38
CA LEU A 179 -0.13 -14.84 -9.48
C LEU A 179 -0.29 -16.11 -8.62
N PRO A 180 0.69 -17.06 -8.58
CA PRO A 180 0.55 -18.22 -7.70
C PRO A 180 0.44 -17.88 -6.22
N LEU A 181 1.12 -16.84 -5.75
CA LEU A 181 0.98 -16.35 -4.38
C LEU A 181 -0.44 -15.82 -4.14
N TYR A 182 -0.93 -14.94 -5.03
CA TYR A 182 -2.23 -14.31 -4.88
C TYR A 182 -3.40 -15.30 -5.05
N GLU A 183 -3.23 -16.35 -5.85
CA GLU A 183 -4.20 -17.47 -5.89
C GLU A 183 -4.34 -18.18 -4.55
N ARG A 184 -3.22 -18.37 -3.81
CA ARG A 184 -3.26 -18.93 -2.46
C ARG A 184 -3.89 -17.95 -1.46
N LEU A 185 -3.54 -16.67 -1.56
CA LEU A 185 -4.04 -15.62 -0.69
C LEU A 185 -5.54 -15.35 -0.88
N SER A 186 -6.07 -15.51 -2.10
CA SER A 186 -7.51 -15.33 -2.39
C SER A 186 -8.42 -16.36 -1.70
N ARG A 187 -7.83 -17.43 -1.16
CA ARG A 187 -8.55 -18.48 -0.41
C ARG A 187 -8.62 -18.18 1.10
N LEU A 188 -8.01 -17.08 1.56
CA LEU A 188 -8.09 -16.68 2.95
C LEU A 188 -9.42 -15.96 3.22
N ASP A 189 -10.25 -16.54 4.08
CA ASP A 189 -11.52 -15.96 4.48
C ASP A 189 -11.35 -14.98 5.67
N GLY A 190 -12.16 -13.93 5.68
CA GLY A 190 -12.27 -12.99 6.80
C GLY A 190 -11.24 -11.88 6.82
N ILE A 191 -10.39 -11.78 5.79
CA ILE A 191 -9.44 -10.70 5.60
C ILE A 191 -9.38 -10.30 4.12
N ASP A 192 -9.49 -9.01 3.84
CA ASP A 192 -9.41 -8.43 2.50
C ASP A 192 -7.96 -8.30 2.06
N ILE A 193 -7.58 -8.97 0.98
CA ILE A 193 -6.20 -8.94 0.46
C ILE A 193 -6.08 -7.94 -0.69
N THR A 194 -5.16 -6.98 -0.54
CA THR A 194 -4.71 -6.09 -1.61
C THR A 194 -3.35 -6.56 -2.13
N ALA A 195 -3.28 -6.86 -3.42
CA ALA A 195 -2.04 -7.26 -4.09
C ALA A 195 -1.11 -6.07 -4.30
N SER A 196 0.16 -6.22 -3.95
CA SER A 196 1.22 -5.23 -4.14
C SER A 196 2.49 -5.86 -4.70
N GLY A 197 3.17 -5.12 -5.57
CA GLY A 197 4.41 -5.58 -6.22
C GLY A 197 4.18 -6.26 -7.57
N GLY A 198 4.78 -5.69 -8.61
CA GLY A 198 4.89 -6.27 -9.94
C GLY A 198 3.69 -6.15 -10.87
N VAL A 199 2.55 -5.60 -10.46
CA VAL A 199 1.41 -5.37 -11.37
C VAL A 199 1.86 -4.47 -12.51
N SER A 200 1.94 -5.01 -13.73
CA SER A 200 2.60 -4.37 -14.86
C SER A 200 1.80 -4.41 -16.17
N THR A 201 0.74 -5.21 -16.23
CA THR A 201 -0.11 -5.36 -17.40
C THR A 201 -1.61 -5.36 -17.03
N LEU A 202 -2.48 -5.14 -18.01
CA LEU A 202 -3.93 -5.28 -17.81
C LEU A 202 -4.33 -6.74 -17.55
N GLU A 203 -3.55 -7.71 -18.06
CA GLU A 203 -3.71 -9.12 -17.80
C GLU A 203 -3.46 -9.46 -16.32
N ASP A 204 -2.45 -8.86 -15.69
CA ASP A 204 -2.22 -9.00 -14.25
C ASP A 204 -3.48 -8.55 -13.46
N ILE A 205 -4.05 -7.39 -13.81
CA ILE A 205 -5.25 -6.85 -13.17
C ILE A 205 -6.45 -7.78 -13.36
N ARG A 206 -6.63 -8.30 -14.58
CA ARG A 206 -7.72 -9.26 -14.88
C ARG A 206 -7.57 -10.53 -14.05
N ALA A 207 -6.38 -11.11 -14.01
CA ALA A 207 -6.10 -12.31 -13.24
C ALA A 207 -6.39 -12.12 -11.75
N LEU A 208 -5.90 -11.02 -11.14
CA LEU A 208 -6.14 -10.71 -9.73
C LEU A 208 -7.64 -10.48 -9.43
N ARG A 209 -8.37 -9.81 -10.34
CA ARG A 209 -9.82 -9.62 -10.23
C ARG A 209 -10.55 -10.97 -10.27
N ASP A 210 -10.20 -11.84 -11.23
CA ASP A 210 -10.87 -13.13 -11.45
C ASP A 210 -10.59 -14.13 -10.31
N MET A 211 -9.48 -13.93 -9.56
CA MET A 211 -9.21 -14.61 -8.29
C MET A 211 -10.08 -14.10 -7.13
N GLY A 212 -10.81 -12.99 -7.30
CA GLY A 212 -11.66 -12.41 -6.25
C GLY A 212 -10.90 -11.58 -5.22
N LEU A 213 -9.71 -11.08 -5.52
CA LEU A 213 -8.97 -10.23 -4.59
C LEU A 213 -9.71 -8.90 -4.33
N TYR A 214 -9.56 -8.38 -3.13
CA TYR A 214 -10.14 -7.10 -2.72
C TYR A 214 -9.60 -5.94 -3.54
N GLY A 215 -8.27 -5.87 -3.72
CA GLY A 215 -7.64 -4.79 -4.46
C GLY A 215 -6.28 -5.10 -5.04
N ALA A 216 -5.77 -4.15 -5.83
CA ALA A 216 -4.41 -4.17 -6.36
C ALA A 216 -3.80 -2.77 -6.39
N ILE A 217 -2.53 -2.64 -6.01
CA ILE A 217 -1.76 -1.40 -6.07
C ILE A 217 -1.13 -1.24 -7.45
N LEU A 218 -1.32 -0.06 -8.04
CA LEU A 218 -0.70 0.34 -9.29
C LEU A 218 0.40 1.35 -9.03
N GLY A 219 1.64 0.91 -9.19
CA GLY A 219 2.82 1.75 -8.99
C GLY A 219 3.52 2.10 -10.32
N LYS A 220 4.73 1.63 -10.50
CA LYS A 220 5.65 1.98 -11.59
C LYS A 220 5.04 1.84 -12.99
N ALA A 221 4.17 0.86 -13.22
CA ALA A 221 3.52 0.63 -14.53
C ALA A 221 2.66 1.81 -14.99
N MET A 222 2.08 2.56 -14.04
CA MET A 222 1.30 3.76 -14.34
C MET A 222 2.24 4.92 -14.74
N TYR A 223 3.34 5.11 -14.01
CA TYR A 223 4.27 6.22 -14.26
C TYR A 223 5.09 6.08 -15.54
N ASN A 224 5.40 4.86 -15.97
CA ASN A 224 6.12 4.61 -17.22
C ASN A 224 5.20 4.45 -18.44
N GLY A 225 3.89 4.61 -18.26
CA GLY A 225 2.88 4.53 -19.32
C GLY A 225 2.52 3.13 -19.79
N ALA A 226 3.01 2.06 -19.11
CA ALA A 226 2.66 0.68 -19.45
C ALA A 226 1.17 0.38 -19.17
N ILE A 227 0.60 1.02 -18.15
CA ILE A 227 -0.83 0.94 -17.81
C ILE A 227 -1.40 2.35 -17.74
N LYS A 228 -2.47 2.61 -18.49
CA LYS A 228 -3.30 3.80 -18.31
C LYS A 228 -4.35 3.53 -17.25
N LEU A 229 -4.51 4.43 -16.29
CA LEU A 229 -5.42 4.23 -15.16
C LEU A 229 -6.86 3.97 -15.61
N LYS A 230 -7.36 4.69 -16.62
CA LYS A 230 -8.72 4.48 -17.17
C LYS A 230 -8.95 3.05 -17.67
N ASP A 231 -7.96 2.50 -18.39
CA ASP A 231 -8.05 1.13 -18.93
C ASP A 231 -7.99 0.11 -17.79
N ALA A 232 -7.12 0.33 -16.82
CA ALA A 232 -7.01 -0.50 -15.61
C ALA A 232 -8.33 -0.53 -14.82
N LEU A 233 -8.95 0.65 -14.62
CA LEU A 233 -10.24 0.76 -13.93
C LEU A 233 -11.36 0.04 -14.68
N ALA A 234 -11.38 0.09 -16.01
CA ALA A 234 -12.35 -0.66 -16.82
C ALA A 234 -12.17 -2.17 -16.62
N VAL A 235 -10.93 -2.66 -16.69
CA VAL A 235 -10.63 -4.10 -16.47
C VAL A 235 -10.98 -4.55 -15.05
N ALA A 236 -10.71 -3.73 -14.03
CA ALA A 236 -10.98 -4.09 -12.64
C ALA A 236 -12.48 -4.16 -12.28
N ARG A 237 -13.34 -3.49 -13.07
CA ARG A 237 -14.81 -3.51 -12.88
C ARG A 237 -15.47 -4.78 -13.48
N GLY A 238 -14.91 -5.35 -14.53
CA GLY A 238 -15.45 -6.49 -15.28
C GLY A 238 -16.18 -6.07 -16.51
#